data_5aca7d07525202cb7cb5d00e81d315f0
#
_entry.id   5aca7d07525202cb7cb5d00e81d315f0
#
_cell.length_a   1.000
_cell.length_b   1.000
_cell.length_c   1.000
_cell.angle_alpha   90.00
_cell.angle_beta   90.00
_cell.angle_gamma   90.00
#
_symmetry.space_group_name_H-M   'P 1'
#
loop_
_entity.id
_entity.type
_entity.pdbx_description
1 polymer ?
#
loop_
_entity_poly.entity_id
_entity_poly.type
_entity_poly.pdbx_seq_one_letter_code
_entity_poly.pdbx_strand_id
1 'polypeptide(L)'
;MKDFIKKPPMGWNSWDCYGAGVTEDELLGNAEFMRDRLKQYGYQYVVCDIQWYEPAAKGNVYNNFADLCMDEYSRLIPAVNRFPSSANGAGFKPIADKIHSMGLKFGIHIMRGIPRQAVHRNTRIYGTTARARDIASQFSLCPWNTDMYGVDTEKRGAEEYYDSLFKLYASWGVDFVKVDDIANTEFSPQNPYSAEKEIELIRAAIDRSGRDMVLSLSPGPAPLN
;
A
#
# COMPACT_ATOMS: atom_id res chain seq x y z
N MET A 1 7.28 18.28 9.99
CA MET A 1 6.07 17.74 9.30
C MET A 1 5.73 18.72 8.19
N LYS A 2 5.72 18.27 6.92
CA LYS A 2 5.36 19.17 5.81
C LYS A 2 3.86 19.47 5.91
N ASP A 3 3.49 20.73 6.01
CA ASP A 3 2.11 21.21 6.22
C ASP A 3 1.36 21.31 4.86
N PHE A 4 1.31 20.19 4.12
CA PHE A 4 0.61 20.16 2.82
C PHE A 4 -0.86 19.71 2.93
N ILE A 5 -1.26 19.16 4.08
CA ILE A 5 -2.64 18.78 4.36
C ILE A 5 -3.29 19.82 5.25
N LYS A 6 -4.02 20.74 4.64
CA LYS A 6 -4.75 21.82 5.37
C LYS A 6 -6.17 21.42 5.78
N LYS A 7 -6.72 20.35 5.21
CA LYS A 7 -8.06 19.84 5.49
C LYS A 7 -8.03 18.31 5.41
N PRO A 8 -8.96 17.60 6.08
CA PRO A 8 -9.10 16.16 5.91
C PRO A 8 -9.21 15.81 4.43
N PRO A 9 -8.47 14.78 3.95
CA PRO A 9 -8.56 14.37 2.56
C PRO A 9 -9.95 13.82 2.25
N MET A 10 -10.51 14.25 1.12
CA MET A 10 -11.79 13.76 0.61
C MET A 10 -11.54 12.99 -0.69
N GLY A 11 -12.16 11.82 -0.82
CA GLY A 11 -11.96 10.99 -1.99
C GLY A 11 -12.89 9.80 -2.04
N TRP A 12 -12.61 8.92 -2.97
CA TRP A 12 -13.24 7.63 -3.16
C TRP A 12 -12.21 6.52 -2.99
N ASN A 13 -12.63 5.44 -2.35
CA ASN A 13 -11.82 4.24 -2.15
C ASN A 13 -12.57 3.04 -2.75
N SER A 14 -11.87 2.15 -3.44
CA SER A 14 -12.49 1.06 -4.18
C SER A 14 -13.09 -0.06 -3.32
N TRP A 15 -12.72 -0.14 -2.02
CA TRP A 15 -13.11 -1.26 -1.16
C TRP A 15 -14.62 -1.47 -1.07
N ASP A 16 -15.38 -0.43 -0.74
CA ASP A 16 -16.82 -0.55 -0.49
C ASP A 16 -17.63 -0.91 -1.75
N CYS A 17 -17.07 -0.66 -2.94
CA CYS A 17 -17.73 -0.94 -4.21
C CYS A 17 -17.28 -2.28 -4.83
N TYR A 18 -15.98 -2.61 -4.73
CA TYR A 18 -15.36 -3.70 -5.48
C TYR A 18 -14.60 -4.69 -4.59
N GLY A 19 -14.49 -4.44 -3.29
CA GLY A 19 -13.64 -5.23 -2.40
C GLY A 19 -12.19 -5.24 -2.89
N ALA A 20 -11.60 -6.44 -2.92
CA ALA A 20 -10.25 -6.66 -3.42
C ALA A 20 -10.15 -6.74 -4.96
N GLY A 21 -11.29 -6.77 -5.65
CA GLY A 21 -11.39 -7.16 -7.06
C GLY A 21 -11.34 -6.03 -8.08
N VAL A 22 -11.15 -4.76 -7.67
CA VAL A 22 -11.17 -3.61 -8.59
C VAL A 22 -10.20 -3.79 -9.77
N THR A 23 -10.65 -3.41 -10.97
CA THR A 23 -9.88 -3.41 -12.21
C THR A 23 -9.48 -2.00 -12.62
N GLU A 24 -8.57 -1.87 -13.58
CA GLU A 24 -8.15 -0.59 -14.15
C GLU A 24 -9.32 0.21 -14.71
N ASP A 25 -10.20 -0.43 -15.49
CA ASP A 25 -11.37 0.24 -16.11
C ASP A 25 -12.34 0.75 -15.05
N GLU A 26 -12.62 -0.03 -14.02
CA GLU A 26 -13.48 0.37 -12.92
C GLU A 26 -12.88 1.54 -12.12
N LEU A 27 -11.58 1.47 -11.83
CA LEU A 27 -10.86 2.54 -11.12
C LEU A 27 -10.89 3.85 -11.92
N LEU A 28 -10.60 3.80 -13.22
CA LEU A 28 -10.62 4.97 -14.09
C LEU A 28 -12.04 5.51 -14.33
N GLY A 29 -13.04 4.64 -14.47
CA GLY A 29 -14.45 5.05 -14.59
C GLY A 29 -14.95 5.81 -13.36
N ASN A 30 -14.57 5.37 -12.14
CA ASN A 30 -14.88 6.10 -10.90
C ASN A 30 -14.11 7.43 -10.81
N ALA A 31 -12.86 7.47 -11.30
CA ALA A 31 -12.10 8.72 -11.39
C ALA A 31 -12.77 9.74 -12.32
N GLU A 32 -13.27 9.29 -13.48
CA GLU A 32 -14.03 10.14 -14.42
C GLU A 32 -15.31 10.68 -13.79
N PHE A 33 -16.08 9.81 -13.12
CA PHE A 33 -17.27 10.26 -12.39
C PHE A 33 -16.91 11.29 -11.31
N MET A 34 -15.84 11.05 -10.56
CA MET A 34 -15.40 11.97 -9.52
C MET A 34 -14.96 13.33 -10.13
N ARG A 35 -14.23 13.32 -11.23
CA ARG A 35 -13.85 14.55 -11.98
C ARG A 35 -15.09 15.36 -12.32
N ASP A 36 -16.11 14.72 -12.88
CA ASP A 36 -17.27 15.40 -13.48
C ASP A 36 -18.31 15.83 -12.44
N ARG A 37 -18.42 15.12 -11.33
CA ARG A 37 -19.52 15.30 -10.38
C ARG A 37 -19.08 15.76 -8.98
N LEU A 38 -17.93 15.31 -8.49
CA LEU A 38 -17.56 15.47 -7.08
C LEU A 38 -16.38 16.42 -6.85
N LYS A 39 -15.51 16.61 -7.83
CA LYS A 39 -14.30 17.44 -7.70
C LYS A 39 -14.62 18.88 -7.26
N GLN A 40 -15.70 19.47 -7.77
CA GLN A 40 -16.15 20.81 -7.40
C GLN A 40 -16.46 20.96 -5.90
N TYR A 41 -16.76 19.85 -5.19
CA TYR A 41 -17.04 19.82 -3.77
C TYR A 41 -15.81 19.45 -2.91
N GLY A 42 -14.62 19.34 -3.54
CA GLY A 42 -13.36 19.08 -2.85
C GLY A 42 -12.93 17.62 -2.80
N TYR A 43 -13.65 16.68 -3.45
CA TYR A 43 -13.22 15.29 -3.61
C TYR A 43 -12.04 15.23 -4.58
N GLN A 44 -10.91 14.71 -4.13
CA GLN A 44 -9.66 14.77 -4.88
C GLN A 44 -8.94 13.42 -5.01
N TYR A 45 -9.09 12.50 -4.05
CA TYR A 45 -8.31 11.28 -3.98
C TYR A 45 -9.09 10.08 -4.55
N VAL A 46 -8.48 9.37 -5.49
CA VAL A 46 -8.96 8.08 -6.03
C VAL A 46 -8.03 7.01 -5.51
N VAL A 47 -8.52 6.13 -4.63
CA VAL A 47 -7.69 5.14 -3.94
C VAL A 47 -8.02 3.72 -4.42
N CYS A 48 -7.00 3.04 -4.95
CA CYS A 48 -7.04 1.61 -5.23
C CYS A 48 -6.76 0.84 -3.94
N ASP A 49 -7.75 0.14 -3.41
CA ASP A 49 -7.66 -0.57 -2.12
C ASP A 49 -6.99 -1.94 -2.25
N ILE A 50 -7.02 -2.71 -1.19
CA ILE A 50 -6.29 -3.95 -0.94
C ILE A 50 -6.32 -4.94 -2.10
N GLN A 51 -5.26 -5.68 -2.20
CA GLN A 51 -4.91 -6.77 -3.11
C GLN A 51 -4.84 -6.41 -4.59
N TRP A 52 -4.52 -5.17 -4.95
CA TRP A 52 -4.20 -4.79 -6.32
C TRP A 52 -3.06 -5.62 -6.94
N TYR A 53 -2.28 -6.30 -6.11
CA TYR A 53 -1.14 -7.16 -6.47
C TYR A 53 -1.49 -8.65 -6.58
N GLU A 54 -2.74 -9.06 -6.31
CA GLU A 54 -3.19 -10.46 -6.36
C GLU A 54 -4.02 -10.71 -7.63
N PRO A 55 -3.54 -11.58 -8.57
CA PRO A 55 -4.18 -11.74 -9.87
C PRO A 55 -5.62 -12.29 -9.85
N ALA A 56 -5.95 -13.11 -8.86
CA ALA A 56 -7.25 -13.77 -8.73
C ALA A 56 -8.17 -13.11 -7.70
N ALA A 57 -7.76 -11.97 -7.11
CA ALA A 57 -8.56 -11.26 -6.11
C ALA A 57 -9.90 -10.80 -6.68
N LYS A 58 -10.96 -11.00 -5.91
CA LYS A 58 -12.33 -10.59 -6.28
C LYS A 58 -13.26 -10.56 -5.06
N GLY A 59 -14.20 -9.61 -5.06
CA GLY A 59 -15.15 -9.45 -3.97
C GLY A 59 -14.47 -9.14 -2.63
N ASN A 60 -15.15 -9.46 -1.53
CA ASN A 60 -14.72 -9.11 -0.17
C ASN A 60 -14.07 -10.28 0.57
N VAL A 61 -13.57 -11.27 -0.15
CA VAL A 61 -12.93 -12.47 0.40
C VAL A 61 -11.50 -12.54 -0.08
N TYR A 62 -10.56 -12.76 0.84
CA TYR A 62 -9.14 -12.93 0.50
C TYR A 62 -8.82 -14.39 0.20
N ASN A 63 -8.00 -14.61 -0.82
CA ASN A 63 -7.44 -15.94 -1.11
C ASN A 63 -6.25 -16.18 -0.16
N ASN A 64 -6.38 -17.13 0.75
CA ASN A 64 -5.30 -17.47 1.66
C ASN A 64 -4.08 -18.00 0.91
N PHE A 65 -2.90 -17.47 1.24
CA PHE A 65 -1.62 -17.86 0.63
C PHE A 65 -1.59 -17.71 -0.88
N ALA A 66 -2.26 -16.70 -1.42
CA ALA A 66 -2.29 -16.40 -2.83
C ALA A 66 -0.90 -16.13 -3.42
N ASP A 67 -0.72 -16.42 -4.70
CA ASP A 67 0.45 -15.96 -5.44
C ASP A 67 0.33 -14.48 -5.72
N LEU A 68 1.29 -13.71 -5.20
CA LEU A 68 1.32 -12.25 -5.32
C LEU A 68 2.26 -11.81 -6.44
N CYS A 69 1.86 -10.80 -7.19
CA CYS A 69 2.74 -10.10 -8.10
C CYS A 69 3.76 -9.27 -7.31
N MET A 70 5.03 -9.58 -7.45
CA MET A 70 6.12 -8.84 -6.82
C MET A 70 7.36 -8.83 -7.69
N ASP A 71 8.22 -7.83 -7.49
CA ASP A 71 9.51 -7.76 -8.15
C ASP A 71 10.60 -8.57 -7.42
N GLU A 72 11.80 -8.57 -7.96
CA GLU A 72 12.95 -9.30 -7.39
C GLU A 72 13.45 -8.71 -6.05
N TYR A 73 12.96 -7.53 -5.66
CA TYR A 73 13.32 -6.82 -4.44
C TYR A 73 12.25 -6.85 -3.36
N SER A 74 11.40 -7.86 -3.36
CA SER A 74 10.35 -8.08 -2.35
C SER A 74 9.22 -7.04 -2.38
N ARG A 75 9.11 -6.22 -3.42
CA ARG A 75 8.09 -5.17 -3.51
C ARG A 75 6.91 -5.64 -4.35
N LEU A 76 5.71 -5.42 -3.85
CA LEU A 76 4.48 -5.73 -4.58
C LEU A 76 4.34 -4.82 -5.81
N ILE A 77 3.86 -5.41 -6.90
CA ILE A 77 3.56 -4.72 -8.17
C ILE A 77 2.15 -5.04 -8.64
N PRO A 78 1.49 -4.16 -9.41
CA PRO A 78 0.11 -4.39 -9.86
C PRO A 78 -0.03 -5.66 -10.69
N ALA A 79 -1.13 -6.39 -10.48
CA ALA A 79 -1.47 -7.58 -11.26
C ALA A 79 -1.90 -7.16 -12.68
N VAL A 80 -1.07 -7.48 -13.68
CA VAL A 80 -1.22 -7.01 -15.08
C VAL A 80 -2.57 -7.43 -15.71
N ASN A 81 -3.11 -8.58 -15.32
CA ASN A 81 -4.42 -9.03 -15.80
C ASN A 81 -5.58 -8.14 -15.30
N ARG A 82 -5.40 -7.41 -14.23
CA ARG A 82 -6.39 -6.47 -13.66
C ARG A 82 -6.06 -5.02 -13.99
N PHE A 83 -4.76 -4.72 -14.11
CA PHE A 83 -4.22 -3.39 -14.42
C PHE A 83 -3.30 -3.47 -15.65
N PRO A 84 -3.86 -3.63 -16.88
CA PRO A 84 -3.07 -3.89 -18.08
C PRO A 84 -2.01 -2.85 -18.39
N SER A 85 -2.27 -1.59 -18.08
CA SER A 85 -1.31 -0.51 -18.32
C SER A 85 -0.07 -0.57 -17.42
N SER A 86 -0.10 -1.41 -16.36
CA SER A 86 1.04 -1.63 -15.46
C SER A 86 2.12 -2.55 -16.05
N ALA A 87 1.88 -3.13 -17.22
CA ALA A 87 2.79 -4.06 -17.88
C ALA A 87 4.19 -3.46 -18.11
N ASN A 88 5.16 -4.33 -18.36
CA ASN A 88 6.55 -3.95 -18.68
C ASN A 88 7.24 -3.08 -17.61
N GLY A 89 6.87 -3.27 -16.34
CA GLY A 89 7.45 -2.55 -15.22
C GLY A 89 6.92 -1.12 -15.03
N ALA A 90 5.87 -0.72 -15.75
CA ALA A 90 5.28 0.62 -15.63
C ALA A 90 4.63 0.85 -14.24
N GLY A 91 4.22 -0.22 -13.55
CA GLY A 91 3.52 -0.10 -12.28
C GLY A 91 2.25 0.73 -12.42
N PHE A 92 1.88 1.46 -11.38
CA PHE A 92 0.71 2.33 -11.44
C PHE A 92 0.93 3.68 -12.15
N LYS A 93 2.12 3.94 -12.70
CA LYS A 93 2.41 5.24 -13.32
C LYS A 93 1.42 5.65 -14.40
N PRO A 94 1.01 4.81 -15.38
CA PRO A 94 0.05 5.20 -16.41
C PRO A 94 -1.32 5.58 -15.84
N ILE A 95 -1.79 4.85 -14.82
CA ILE A 95 -3.06 5.12 -14.13
C ILE A 95 -2.96 6.44 -13.35
N ALA A 96 -1.89 6.62 -12.59
CA ALA A 96 -1.66 7.86 -11.84
C ALA A 96 -1.59 9.08 -12.77
N ASP A 97 -0.85 9.00 -13.88
CA ASP A 97 -0.77 10.07 -14.88
C ASP A 97 -2.15 10.41 -15.47
N LYS A 98 -2.98 9.39 -15.75
CA LYS A 98 -4.35 9.58 -16.23
C LYS A 98 -5.22 10.29 -15.19
N ILE A 99 -5.16 9.87 -13.93
CA ILE A 99 -5.90 10.48 -12.81
C ILE A 99 -5.42 11.92 -12.57
N HIS A 100 -4.11 12.17 -12.63
CA HIS A 100 -3.54 13.51 -12.53
C HIS A 100 -4.00 14.42 -13.68
N SER A 101 -4.12 13.90 -14.90
CA SER A 101 -4.63 14.67 -16.05
C SER A 101 -6.07 15.16 -15.85
N MET A 102 -6.84 14.50 -15.00
CA MET A 102 -8.19 14.93 -14.58
C MET A 102 -8.16 15.97 -13.46
N GLY A 103 -6.96 16.33 -12.95
CA GLY A 103 -6.77 17.21 -11.79
C GLY A 103 -7.19 16.57 -10.48
N LEU A 104 -7.12 15.24 -10.40
CA LEU A 104 -7.33 14.42 -9.21
C LEU A 104 -5.99 13.89 -8.69
N LYS A 105 -6.00 13.19 -7.57
CA LYS A 105 -4.85 12.58 -6.92
C LYS A 105 -5.03 11.08 -6.82
N PHE A 106 -3.94 10.32 -7.00
CA PHE A 106 -3.97 8.88 -6.96
C PHE A 106 -3.45 8.34 -5.63
N GLY A 107 -4.15 7.34 -5.09
CA GLY A 107 -3.77 6.65 -3.86
C GLY A 107 -3.81 5.14 -3.99
N ILE A 108 -3.09 4.48 -3.10
CA ILE A 108 -3.08 3.03 -2.97
C ILE A 108 -3.25 2.61 -1.52
N HIS A 109 -3.72 1.39 -1.33
CA HIS A 109 -3.66 0.68 -0.06
C HIS A 109 -2.39 -0.16 0.01
N ILE A 110 -1.81 -0.28 1.19
CA ILE A 110 -0.79 -1.27 1.52
C ILE A 110 -1.11 -1.93 2.86
N MET A 111 -0.71 -3.17 3.01
CA MET A 111 -0.51 -3.77 4.33
C MET A 111 0.85 -3.32 4.86
N ARG A 112 0.99 -3.12 6.19
CA ARG A 112 2.35 -3.03 6.75
C ARG A 112 3.09 -4.35 6.53
N GLY A 113 4.42 -4.31 6.63
CA GLY A 113 5.23 -5.52 6.61
C GLY A 113 5.80 -5.88 5.24
N ILE A 114 6.21 -7.14 5.11
CA ILE A 114 6.87 -7.71 3.95
C ILE A 114 6.10 -8.95 3.46
N PRO A 115 5.93 -9.16 2.13
CA PRO A 115 5.20 -10.31 1.60
C PRO A 115 5.74 -11.64 2.12
N ARG A 116 4.86 -12.51 2.64
CA ARG A 116 5.25 -13.87 3.03
C ARG A 116 5.89 -14.63 1.89
N GLN A 117 5.41 -14.41 0.67
CA GLN A 117 5.99 -14.97 -0.54
C GLN A 117 7.45 -14.53 -0.74
N ALA A 118 7.78 -13.27 -0.48
CA ALA A 118 9.15 -12.76 -0.52
C ALA A 118 10.05 -13.45 0.53
N VAL A 119 9.54 -13.64 1.74
CA VAL A 119 10.22 -14.33 2.84
C VAL A 119 10.42 -15.82 2.49
N HIS A 120 9.40 -16.47 1.92
CA HIS A 120 9.51 -17.86 1.50
C HIS A 120 10.59 -18.04 0.42
N ARG A 121 10.60 -17.18 -0.60
CA ARG A 121 11.58 -17.17 -1.71
C ARG A 121 12.93 -16.57 -1.32
N ASN A 122 13.02 -15.93 -0.17
CA ASN A 122 14.18 -15.20 0.34
C ASN A 122 14.75 -14.19 -0.69
N THR A 123 13.86 -13.37 -1.25
CA THR A 123 14.20 -12.35 -2.25
C THR A 123 15.07 -11.24 -1.67
N ARG A 124 15.70 -10.46 -2.52
CA ARG A 124 16.61 -9.37 -2.13
C ARG A 124 15.84 -8.18 -1.56
N ILE A 125 16.52 -7.36 -0.79
CA ILE A 125 16.07 -6.01 -0.43
C ILE A 125 16.89 -5.01 -1.26
N TYR A 126 16.21 -4.08 -1.91
CA TYR A 126 16.87 -3.10 -2.78
C TYR A 126 17.85 -2.21 -1.99
N GLY A 127 19.02 -1.99 -2.55
CA GLY A 127 20.03 -1.08 -1.96
C GLY A 127 20.85 -1.66 -0.80
N THR A 128 20.66 -2.95 -0.47
CA THR A 128 21.39 -3.62 0.61
C THR A 128 21.73 -5.07 0.26
N THR A 129 22.57 -5.70 1.07
CA THR A 129 22.86 -7.14 0.99
C THR A 129 21.84 -7.99 1.74
N ALA A 130 20.94 -7.37 2.51
CA ALA A 130 19.90 -8.06 3.25
C ALA A 130 18.87 -8.73 2.31
N ARG A 131 18.23 -9.73 2.84
CA ARG A 131 17.16 -10.49 2.17
C ARG A 131 15.87 -10.45 3.00
N ALA A 132 14.78 -10.87 2.41
CA ALA A 132 13.45 -10.83 3.05
C ALA A 132 13.41 -11.57 4.39
N ARG A 133 14.12 -12.70 4.53
CA ARG A 133 14.20 -13.44 5.81
C ARG A 133 14.95 -12.71 6.90
N ASP A 134 15.87 -11.83 6.55
CA ASP A 134 16.70 -11.14 7.54
C ASP A 134 15.89 -10.08 8.29
N ILE A 135 14.81 -9.55 7.69
CA ILE A 135 14.01 -8.46 8.25
C ILE A 135 12.58 -8.86 8.62
N ALA A 136 12.13 -10.06 8.25
CA ALA A 136 10.76 -10.49 8.56
C ALA A 136 10.61 -10.86 10.05
N SER A 137 9.53 -10.39 10.66
CA SER A 137 9.09 -10.80 12.00
C SER A 137 7.99 -11.85 11.87
N GLN A 138 8.34 -13.13 12.09
CA GLN A 138 7.37 -14.24 12.04
C GLN A 138 6.33 -14.22 13.17
N PHE A 139 6.54 -13.41 14.19
CA PHE A 139 5.62 -13.23 15.31
C PHE A 139 4.71 -12.00 15.14
N SER A 140 4.78 -11.33 14.01
CA SER A 140 3.94 -10.19 13.69
C SER A 140 3.12 -10.50 12.43
N LEU A 141 1.95 -11.09 12.64
CA LEU A 141 1.06 -11.56 11.59
C LEU A 141 -0.25 -10.79 11.61
N CYS A 142 -0.82 -10.62 10.42
CA CYS A 142 -2.20 -10.18 10.27
C CYS A 142 -3.15 -11.37 10.45
N PRO A 143 -4.15 -11.30 11.37
CA PRO A 143 -5.05 -12.42 11.63
C PRO A 143 -6.11 -12.62 10.54
N TRP A 144 -6.39 -11.61 9.75
CA TRP A 144 -7.46 -11.62 8.73
C TRP A 144 -6.96 -11.69 7.28
N ASN A 145 -5.65 -11.58 7.06
CA ASN A 145 -5.04 -11.66 5.73
C ASN A 145 -3.67 -12.35 5.80
N THR A 146 -3.42 -13.28 4.88
CA THR A 146 -2.20 -14.11 4.91
C THR A 146 -1.05 -13.55 4.07
N ASP A 147 -1.17 -12.35 3.50
CA ASP A 147 -0.20 -11.85 2.52
C ASP A 147 1.15 -11.46 3.15
N MET A 148 1.15 -10.96 4.39
CA MET A 148 2.32 -10.29 4.96
C MET A 148 2.81 -10.90 6.27
N TYR A 149 4.12 -10.80 6.51
CA TYR A 149 4.73 -10.75 7.84
C TYR A 149 4.98 -9.30 8.24
N GLY A 150 5.03 -8.99 9.52
CA GLY A 150 5.60 -7.73 9.98
C GLY A 150 7.10 -7.65 9.69
N VAL A 151 7.65 -6.46 9.76
CA VAL A 151 9.10 -6.21 9.65
C VAL A 151 9.68 -5.99 11.04
N ASP A 152 10.80 -6.67 11.34
CA ASP A 152 11.62 -6.38 12.49
C ASP A 152 12.46 -5.13 12.20
N THR A 153 12.04 -4.02 12.76
CA THR A 153 12.59 -2.68 12.46
C THR A 153 14.00 -2.46 12.96
N GLU A 154 14.48 -3.34 13.86
CA GLU A 154 15.87 -3.29 14.39
C GLU A 154 16.87 -4.01 13.46
N LYS A 155 16.39 -4.74 12.48
CA LYS A 155 17.22 -5.47 11.54
C LYS A 155 17.75 -4.59 10.42
N ARG A 156 19.04 -4.78 10.11
CA ARG A 156 19.64 -4.17 8.92
C ARG A 156 18.87 -4.58 7.66
N GLY A 157 18.47 -3.63 6.86
CA GLY A 157 17.65 -3.82 5.66
C GLY A 157 16.19 -3.43 5.83
N ALA A 158 15.70 -3.25 7.05
CA ALA A 158 14.31 -2.85 7.32
C ALA A 158 14.03 -1.41 6.82
N GLU A 159 14.93 -0.49 7.13
CA GLU A 159 14.83 0.89 6.65
C GLU A 159 14.96 0.96 5.13
N GLU A 160 15.96 0.29 4.55
CA GLU A 160 16.18 0.22 3.11
C GLU A 160 14.98 -0.40 2.37
N TYR A 161 14.32 -1.38 2.98
CA TYR A 161 13.10 -1.97 2.42
C TYR A 161 12.00 -0.92 2.26
N TYR A 162 11.61 -0.24 3.36
CA TYR A 162 10.57 0.79 3.29
C TYR A 162 10.99 1.97 2.40
N ASP A 163 12.24 2.39 2.44
CA ASP A 163 12.76 3.43 1.54
C ASP A 163 12.60 3.06 0.07
N SER A 164 12.96 1.82 -0.28
CA SER A 164 12.82 1.33 -1.65
C SER A 164 11.37 1.25 -2.10
N LEU A 165 10.47 0.87 -1.18
CA LEU A 165 9.04 0.75 -1.42
C LEU A 165 8.43 2.13 -1.72
N PHE A 166 8.70 3.11 -0.87
CA PHE A 166 8.13 4.46 -1.05
C PHE A 166 8.79 5.25 -2.18
N LYS A 167 10.06 4.98 -2.52
CA LYS A 167 10.67 5.46 -3.77
C LYS A 167 9.98 4.89 -5.01
N LEU A 168 9.61 3.61 -4.98
CA LEU A 168 8.84 3.00 -6.05
C LEU A 168 7.46 3.66 -6.20
N TYR A 169 6.73 3.84 -5.11
CA TYR A 169 5.42 4.49 -5.12
C TYR A 169 5.50 5.96 -5.55
N ALA A 170 6.55 6.67 -5.15
CA ALA A 170 6.82 8.02 -5.62
C ALA A 170 7.04 8.05 -7.14
N SER A 171 7.78 7.09 -7.70
CA SER A 171 8.00 6.96 -9.14
C SER A 171 6.72 6.67 -9.93
N TRP A 172 5.74 6.00 -9.31
CA TRP A 172 4.42 5.77 -9.89
C TRP A 172 3.51 7.00 -9.81
N GLY A 173 3.84 8.00 -9.02
CA GLY A 173 3.01 9.19 -8.84
C GLY A 173 1.94 9.05 -7.75
N VAL A 174 2.16 8.18 -6.76
CA VAL A 174 1.21 8.00 -5.64
C VAL A 174 1.21 9.24 -4.74
N ASP A 175 0.01 9.74 -4.40
CA ASP A 175 -0.22 10.91 -3.54
C ASP A 175 -0.81 10.56 -2.17
N PHE A 176 -1.33 9.35 -2.02
CA PHE A 176 -2.03 8.90 -0.80
C PHE A 176 -1.76 7.42 -0.58
N VAL A 177 -1.41 7.07 0.64
CA VAL A 177 -1.20 5.67 1.04
C VAL A 177 -2.05 5.37 2.28
N LYS A 178 -3.02 4.47 2.12
CA LYS A 178 -3.71 3.83 3.24
C LYS A 178 -2.88 2.64 3.71
N VAL A 179 -2.52 2.62 4.99
CA VAL A 179 -1.77 1.50 5.60
C VAL A 179 -2.68 0.75 6.56
N ASP A 180 -2.79 -0.54 6.34
CA ASP A 180 -3.63 -1.43 7.14
C ASP A 180 -2.79 -2.38 8.03
N ASP A 181 -3.45 -3.09 8.97
CA ASP A 181 -2.85 -4.00 9.94
C ASP A 181 -1.81 -3.31 10.85
N ILE A 182 -2.11 -2.12 11.33
CA ILE A 182 -1.15 -1.26 12.04
C ILE A 182 -1.40 -1.12 13.54
N ALA A 183 -2.41 -1.79 14.07
CA ALA A 183 -2.72 -1.77 15.50
C ALA A 183 -2.14 -3.02 16.19
N ASN A 184 -3.01 -3.91 16.65
CA ASN A 184 -2.59 -5.13 17.31
C ASN A 184 -2.19 -6.20 16.31
N THR A 185 -1.22 -7.03 16.65
CA THR A 185 -0.94 -8.26 15.90
C THR A 185 -1.64 -9.45 16.56
N GLU A 186 -1.72 -10.58 15.85
CA GLU A 186 -2.26 -11.84 16.40
C GLU A 186 -1.49 -12.29 17.64
N PHE A 187 -0.18 -12.08 17.69
CA PHE A 187 0.68 -12.44 18.80
C PHE A 187 0.73 -11.41 19.93
N SER A 188 0.24 -10.22 19.69
CA SER A 188 0.18 -9.13 20.67
C SER A 188 -1.17 -8.41 20.63
N PRO A 189 -2.29 -9.15 20.79
CA PRO A 189 -3.63 -8.60 20.54
C PRO A 189 -4.04 -7.50 21.51
N GLN A 190 -3.36 -7.40 22.65
CA GLN A 190 -3.62 -6.39 23.67
C GLN A 190 -2.67 -5.18 23.59
N ASN A 191 -1.73 -5.20 22.62
CA ASN A 191 -0.80 -4.11 22.44
C ASN A 191 -1.16 -3.26 21.21
N PRO A 192 -1.87 -2.11 21.37
CA PRO A 192 -2.22 -1.23 20.26
C PRO A 192 -1.01 -0.57 19.58
N TYR A 193 0.16 -0.61 20.23
CA TYR A 193 1.41 -0.05 19.71
C TYR A 193 2.31 -1.09 19.03
N SER A 194 1.81 -2.29 18.77
CA SER A 194 2.64 -3.39 18.22
C SER A 194 3.25 -3.09 16.86
N ALA A 195 2.69 -2.16 16.09
CA ALA A 195 3.21 -1.72 14.79
C ALA A 195 3.84 -0.31 14.82
N GLU A 196 4.00 0.33 15.98
CA GLU A 196 4.51 1.70 16.11
C GLU A 196 5.81 1.93 15.32
N LYS A 197 6.80 1.06 15.52
CA LYS A 197 8.10 1.17 14.86
C LYS A 197 8.02 1.04 13.34
N GLU A 198 7.14 0.19 12.82
CA GLU A 198 6.92 0.07 11.38
C GLU A 198 6.25 1.33 10.82
N ILE A 199 5.31 1.93 11.56
CA ILE A 199 4.66 3.21 11.17
C ILE A 199 5.69 4.34 11.12
N GLU A 200 6.62 4.39 12.11
CA GLU A 200 7.72 5.36 12.13
C GLU A 200 8.61 5.22 10.88
N LEU A 201 9.00 3.99 10.52
CA LEU A 201 9.78 3.73 9.31
C LEU A 201 9.02 4.11 8.03
N ILE A 202 7.73 3.76 7.94
CA ILE A 202 6.85 4.14 6.82
C ILE A 202 6.82 5.66 6.68
N ARG A 203 6.58 6.40 7.77
CA ARG A 203 6.52 7.87 7.73
C ARG A 203 7.85 8.46 7.28
N ALA A 204 8.96 7.98 7.85
CA ALA A 204 10.30 8.42 7.48
C ALA A 204 10.63 8.12 6.00
N ALA A 205 10.24 6.94 5.49
CA ALA A 205 10.43 6.56 4.10
C ALA A 205 9.62 7.45 3.13
N ILE A 206 8.38 7.80 3.49
CA ILE A 206 7.60 8.79 2.73
C ILE A 206 8.34 10.13 2.66
N ASP A 207 8.86 10.62 3.78
CA ASP A 207 9.58 11.90 3.81
C ASP A 207 10.86 11.87 2.96
N ARG A 208 11.57 10.74 2.95
CA ARG A 208 12.77 10.52 2.12
C ARG A 208 12.48 10.24 0.64
N SER A 209 11.24 9.87 0.29
CA SER A 209 10.87 9.57 -1.10
C SER A 209 10.93 10.78 -2.03
N GLY A 210 10.89 11.98 -1.47
CA GLY A 210 10.88 13.25 -2.20
C GLY A 210 9.51 13.65 -2.75
N ARG A 211 8.47 12.82 -2.55
CA ARG A 211 7.09 13.13 -2.96
C ARG A 211 6.20 13.35 -1.74
N ASP A 212 5.35 14.36 -1.82
CA ASP A 212 4.33 14.58 -0.80
C ASP A 212 3.24 13.52 -0.92
N MET A 213 3.15 12.62 0.07
CA MET A 213 2.13 11.58 0.17
C MET A 213 1.37 11.70 1.49
N VAL A 214 0.05 11.63 1.41
CA VAL A 214 -0.79 11.50 2.61
C VAL A 214 -0.60 10.10 3.17
N LEU A 215 -0.28 10.00 4.45
CA LEU A 215 -0.29 8.75 5.20
C LEU A 215 -1.62 8.64 5.94
N SER A 216 -2.44 7.67 5.57
CA SER A 216 -3.69 7.32 6.23
C SER A 216 -3.55 5.99 6.95
N LEU A 217 -3.73 6.01 8.25
CA LEU A 217 -3.62 4.83 9.10
C LEU A 217 -5.01 4.21 9.29
N SER A 218 -5.11 2.89 9.09
CA SER A 218 -6.34 2.10 9.20
C SER A 218 -6.21 1.08 10.35
N PRO A 219 -6.41 1.52 11.61
CA PRO A 219 -6.19 0.66 12.77
C PRO A 219 -7.40 -0.21 13.13
N GLY A 220 -8.50 -0.16 12.37
CA GLY A 220 -9.80 -0.60 12.85
C GLY A 220 -10.37 0.41 13.86
N PRO A 221 -11.07 -0.02 14.92
CA PRO A 221 -11.49 0.90 15.97
C PRO A 221 -10.28 1.59 16.59
N ALA A 222 -10.25 2.92 16.55
CA ALA A 222 -9.16 3.68 17.14
C ALA A 222 -9.15 3.50 18.67
N PRO A 223 -8.03 3.10 19.28
CA PRO A 223 -7.94 3.05 20.73
C PRO A 223 -8.06 4.46 21.31
N LEU A 224 -8.78 4.57 22.43
CA LEU A 224 -8.99 5.83 23.12
C LEU A 224 -7.99 6.08 24.25
N ASN A 225 -7.07 5.16 24.46
CA ASN A 225 -6.10 5.14 25.57
C ASN A 225 -4.72 5.51 25.05
#